data_f150cdb77be6cb93031cb5e9cd9d9dce
#
_entry.id   f150cdb77be6cb93031cb5e9cd9d9dce
#
_cell.length_a   1.000
_cell.length_b   1.000
_cell.length_c   1.000
_cell.angle_alpha   90.00
_cell.angle_beta   90.00
_cell.angle_gamma   90.00
#
_symmetry.space_group_name_H-M   'P 1'
#
loop_
_entity.id
_entity.type
_entity.pdbx_description
1 polymer ?
#
loop_
_entity_poly.entity_id
_entity_poly.type
_entity_poly.pdbx_seq_one_letter_code
_entity_poly.pdbx_strand_id
1 'polypeptide(L)'
;MTTTTQYPSSGAGSAGPATATASGQSRPSRQSSRLLTRLHFFAGILCAPFILVAAVSGLLYAVAPTVEQVVYHDMLTATATDEHPTAEAVSAQVETAREKHPDLALAGIRLGDADETTRVLFTDPELPESTLRAVFIDPYSGDVKGDSTQYGSSASLPLRQWISDGHRNLWLGENGRLYSELAASWLGVLAVGGVIVLWRRQRKGSGTGSRARGMLRRDGKGRTRVMRRHGATGTIIAVGLVFLTVTGLTWSSVAGTNITQVRENLNWGTPSVSTDLPGMQGSAPTVSAEHAGHAGHAGHDMASMSPTTVSGLNAGSIDRVVDGAQRELRTPMTLTPPTAEGAAWSVAENRDSWRLTTDAVAVDWATGKVTDRLDSADWPLAAQATAWLIQLHMGTLFGLPNQIVLALLAAAIIAMVVRGYAMWWMRRGRSVLAAPPQRAGWGRPTVGTLVLGAALVVYGVIAPVFGATCLVFLALSLAWDISRRLIRRRGGEVTPGDRLPG
;
A
#
# COMPACT_ATOMS: atom_id res chain seq x y z
N MET A 1 33.87 -59.17 73.28
CA MET A 1 35.10 -58.39 73.43
C MET A 1 34.76 -57.03 72.80
N THR A 2 34.19 -56.10 73.57
CA THR A 2 34.84 -55.03 74.33
C THR A 2 35.87 -54.29 73.54
N THR A 3 35.56 -53.03 73.16
CA THR A 3 36.16 -51.80 73.72
C THR A 3 35.75 -50.61 72.82
N THR A 4 34.97 -49.67 73.28
CA THR A 4 35.25 -48.44 74.04
C THR A 4 35.74 -47.27 73.20
N THR A 5 34.87 -46.32 73.04
CA THR A 5 34.91 -44.85 73.26
C THR A 5 36.20 -44.08 72.98
N GLN A 6 36.07 -42.98 72.24
CA GLN A 6 36.48 -41.63 72.71
C GLN A 6 36.03 -40.50 71.78
N TYR A 7 35.30 -39.50 72.34
CA TYR A 7 35.19 -38.13 71.88
C TYR A 7 36.36 -37.30 72.43
N PRO A 8 36.76 -36.24 71.71
CA PRO A 8 36.77 -34.92 72.33
C PRO A 8 36.23 -33.79 71.35
N SER A 9 35.33 -33.05 71.76
CA SER A 9 35.21 -31.67 72.30
C SER A 9 35.82 -30.55 71.47
N SER A 10 34.87 -29.64 71.04
CA SER A 10 34.86 -28.19 71.03
C SER A 10 35.93 -27.42 70.24
N GLY A 11 35.40 -26.68 69.29
CA GLY A 11 36.04 -25.48 68.67
C GLY A 11 34.96 -24.56 68.12
N ALA A 12 34.55 -23.59 68.95
CA ALA A 12 33.63 -22.56 68.53
C ALA A 12 34.36 -21.54 67.57
N GLY A 13 33.96 -21.52 66.33
CA GLY A 13 34.35 -20.51 65.40
C GLY A 13 33.13 -19.65 64.96
N SER A 14 33.05 -18.46 65.50
CA SER A 14 32.05 -17.48 65.16
C SER A 14 32.20 -17.06 63.68
N ALA A 15 31.30 -17.50 62.77
CA ALA A 15 31.16 -16.99 61.44
C ALA A 15 30.09 -15.89 61.45
N GLY A 16 30.52 -14.64 61.24
CA GLY A 16 29.66 -13.46 61.08
C GLY A 16 28.72 -13.61 59.91
N PRO A 17 27.57 -12.88 59.91
CA PRO A 17 26.58 -12.98 58.84
C PRO A 17 27.14 -12.37 57.53
N ALA A 18 27.32 -13.23 56.54
CA ALA A 18 27.56 -12.77 55.16
C ALA A 18 26.35 -12.03 54.65
N THR A 19 26.43 -10.73 54.61
CA THR A 19 25.48 -9.86 53.91
C THR A 19 25.53 -10.17 52.41
N ALA A 20 24.63 -11.02 51.99
CA ALA A 20 24.38 -11.25 50.58
C ALA A 20 23.71 -9.97 50.02
N THR A 21 24.51 -9.04 49.50
CA THR A 21 24.06 -7.96 48.64
C THR A 21 23.55 -8.59 47.35
N ALA A 22 22.26 -8.92 47.32
CA ALA A 22 21.56 -9.24 46.09
C ALA A 22 21.49 -8.00 45.23
N SER A 23 22.52 -7.75 44.42
CA SER A 23 22.50 -6.82 43.35
C SER A 23 21.45 -7.26 42.31
N GLY A 24 20.23 -6.79 42.50
CA GLY A 24 19.12 -6.93 41.57
C GLY A 24 19.41 -6.17 40.27
N GLN A 25 20.39 -6.59 39.50
CA GLN A 25 20.58 -6.12 38.15
C GLN A 25 19.43 -6.66 37.29
N SER A 26 18.38 -5.84 37.16
CA SER A 26 17.30 -6.06 36.22
C SER A 26 17.90 -6.06 34.80
N ARG A 27 17.98 -7.24 34.19
CA ARG A 27 18.56 -7.45 32.86
C ARG A 27 17.90 -6.53 31.84
N PRO A 28 18.65 -5.65 31.14
CA PRO A 28 18.13 -4.59 30.26
C PRO A 28 17.29 -5.08 29.09
N SER A 29 17.41 -6.33 28.68
CA SER A 29 16.66 -6.93 27.56
C SER A 29 15.14 -7.14 27.83
N ARG A 30 14.67 -6.96 29.08
CA ARG A 30 13.25 -7.16 29.42
C ARG A 30 12.36 -5.94 29.13
N GLN A 31 12.91 -4.73 29.16
CA GLN A 31 12.13 -3.49 29.04
C GLN A 31 11.64 -3.24 27.61
N SER A 32 12.52 -3.26 26.61
CA SER A 32 12.18 -3.06 25.20
C SER A 32 11.21 -4.14 24.67
N SER A 33 11.34 -5.38 25.16
CA SER A 33 10.43 -6.46 24.79
C SER A 33 9.00 -6.27 25.33
N ARG A 34 8.85 -5.64 26.50
CA ARG A 34 7.52 -5.35 27.08
C ARG A 34 6.85 -4.16 26.41
N LEU A 35 7.61 -3.12 26.07
CA LEU A 35 7.10 -1.97 25.32
C LEU A 35 6.58 -2.39 23.94
N LEU A 36 7.37 -3.13 23.18
CA LEU A 36 6.98 -3.60 21.85
C LEU A 36 5.75 -4.53 21.90
N THR A 37 5.67 -5.42 22.89
CA THR A 37 4.48 -6.27 23.08
C THR A 37 3.25 -5.45 23.42
N ARG A 38 3.41 -4.37 24.18
CA ARG A 38 2.33 -3.47 24.56
C ARG A 38 1.84 -2.63 23.36
N LEU A 39 2.80 -2.08 22.60
CA LEU A 39 2.50 -1.37 21.37
C LEU A 39 1.75 -2.26 20.37
N HIS A 40 2.28 -3.46 20.09
CA HIS A 40 1.63 -4.42 19.19
C HIS A 40 0.21 -4.81 19.66
N PHE A 41 0.01 -4.94 20.98
CA PHE A 41 -1.29 -5.28 21.55
C PHE A 41 -2.32 -4.16 21.35
N PHE A 42 -1.99 -2.94 21.74
CA PHE A 42 -2.93 -1.81 21.65
C PHE A 42 -3.16 -1.34 20.22
N ALA A 43 -2.10 -1.22 19.44
CA ALA A 43 -2.22 -0.90 18.02
C ALA A 43 -3.00 -1.99 17.27
N GLY A 44 -2.75 -3.26 17.62
CA GLY A 44 -3.50 -4.39 17.07
C GLY A 44 -4.99 -4.42 17.44
N ILE A 45 -5.44 -3.70 18.47
CA ILE A 45 -6.86 -3.55 18.79
C ILE A 45 -7.44 -2.30 18.14
N LEU A 46 -6.73 -1.16 18.22
CA LEU A 46 -7.25 0.13 17.79
C LEU A 46 -7.20 0.30 16.26
N CYS A 47 -6.12 -0.17 15.61
CA CYS A 47 -5.94 -0.05 14.16
C CYS A 47 -6.54 -1.23 13.38
N ALA A 48 -6.85 -2.35 14.05
CA ALA A 48 -7.39 -3.53 13.39
C ALA A 48 -8.70 -3.31 12.62
N PRO A 49 -9.67 -2.49 13.05
CA PRO A 49 -10.88 -2.20 12.26
C PRO A 49 -10.52 -1.58 10.90
N PHE A 50 -9.61 -0.61 10.89
CA PHE A 50 -9.15 0.06 9.67
C PHE A 50 -8.39 -0.91 8.75
N ILE A 51 -7.50 -1.72 9.32
CA ILE A 51 -6.77 -2.77 8.58
C ILE A 51 -7.74 -3.83 8.04
N LEU A 52 -8.80 -4.18 8.77
CA LEU A 52 -9.79 -5.14 8.33
C LEU A 52 -10.56 -4.62 7.11
N VAL A 53 -11.01 -3.37 7.16
CA VAL A 53 -11.72 -2.75 6.04
C VAL A 53 -10.80 -2.66 4.81
N ALA A 54 -9.55 -2.21 5.00
CA ALA A 54 -8.56 -2.17 3.92
C ALA A 54 -8.26 -3.57 3.35
N ALA A 55 -8.21 -4.62 4.20
CA ALA A 55 -7.97 -5.98 3.73
C ALA A 55 -9.18 -6.56 2.98
N VAL A 56 -10.42 -6.27 3.42
CA VAL A 56 -11.63 -6.73 2.72
C VAL A 56 -11.78 -6.04 1.37
N SER A 57 -11.65 -4.72 1.33
CA SER A 57 -11.71 -3.96 0.07
C SER A 57 -10.54 -4.29 -0.86
N GLY A 58 -9.32 -4.53 -0.30
CA GLY A 58 -8.17 -4.99 -1.06
C GLY A 58 -8.34 -6.40 -1.63
N LEU A 59 -9.07 -7.29 -0.93
CA LEU A 59 -9.44 -8.61 -1.47
C LEU A 59 -10.37 -8.47 -2.68
N LEU A 60 -11.37 -7.58 -2.61
CA LEU A 60 -12.25 -7.28 -3.74
C LEU A 60 -11.47 -6.66 -4.90
N TYR A 61 -10.59 -5.71 -4.60
CA TYR A 61 -9.76 -5.07 -5.62
C TYR A 61 -8.79 -6.04 -6.31
N ALA A 62 -8.22 -6.99 -5.56
CA ALA A 62 -7.29 -7.97 -6.12
C ALA A 62 -7.89 -8.80 -7.28
N VAL A 63 -9.20 -9.06 -7.25
CA VAL A 63 -9.91 -9.80 -8.30
C VAL A 63 -10.64 -8.88 -9.29
N ALA A 64 -10.70 -7.59 -9.01
CA ALA A 64 -11.46 -6.63 -9.80
C ALA A 64 -11.04 -6.56 -11.28
N PRO A 65 -9.75 -6.65 -11.68
CA PRO A 65 -9.38 -6.65 -13.10
C PRO A 65 -10.02 -7.80 -13.88
N THR A 66 -10.01 -9.01 -13.33
CA THR A 66 -10.66 -10.17 -13.98
C THR A 66 -12.19 -10.06 -13.99
N VAL A 67 -12.78 -9.55 -12.90
CA VAL A 67 -14.23 -9.33 -12.84
C VAL A 67 -14.66 -8.25 -13.84
N GLU A 68 -13.87 -7.19 -14.01
CA GLU A 68 -14.12 -6.12 -14.99
C GLU A 68 -14.16 -6.68 -16.41
N GLN A 69 -13.21 -7.55 -16.79
CA GLN A 69 -13.19 -8.20 -18.09
C GLN A 69 -14.45 -9.07 -18.35
N VAL A 70 -14.98 -9.70 -17.31
CA VAL A 70 -16.21 -10.51 -17.43
C VAL A 70 -17.46 -9.62 -17.51
N VAL A 71 -17.54 -8.61 -16.66
CA VAL A 71 -18.73 -7.74 -16.58
C VAL A 71 -18.89 -6.85 -17.82
N TYR A 72 -17.77 -6.37 -18.34
CA TYR A 72 -17.76 -5.46 -19.51
C TYR A 72 -17.25 -6.18 -20.78
N HIS A 73 -17.34 -7.50 -20.85
CA HIS A 73 -16.78 -8.31 -21.94
C HIS A 73 -17.19 -7.77 -23.31
N ASP A 74 -18.49 -7.59 -23.54
CA ASP A 74 -19.04 -7.16 -24.85
C ASP A 74 -18.54 -5.75 -25.25
N MET A 75 -18.26 -4.90 -24.26
CA MET A 75 -17.74 -3.57 -24.50
C MET A 75 -16.22 -3.55 -24.74
N LEU A 76 -15.50 -4.52 -24.15
CA LEU A 76 -14.04 -4.54 -24.17
C LEU A 76 -13.47 -5.35 -25.35
N THR A 77 -14.25 -6.26 -25.91
CA THR A 77 -13.77 -7.18 -26.94
C THR A 77 -14.28 -6.86 -28.33
N ALA A 78 -13.42 -7.08 -29.30
CA ALA A 78 -13.70 -6.98 -30.72
C ALA A 78 -13.20 -8.24 -31.43
N THR A 79 -13.77 -8.58 -32.57
CA THR A 79 -13.37 -9.77 -33.32
C THR A 79 -13.47 -9.47 -34.80
N ALA A 80 -12.37 -9.70 -35.53
CA ALA A 80 -12.40 -9.65 -36.99
C ALA A 80 -13.39 -10.71 -37.53
N THR A 81 -14.16 -10.31 -38.53
CA THR A 81 -15.12 -11.17 -39.22
C THR A 81 -14.75 -11.32 -40.68
N ASP A 82 -15.37 -12.28 -41.36
CA ASP A 82 -15.15 -12.46 -42.82
C ASP A 82 -15.57 -11.19 -43.62
N GLU A 83 -16.54 -10.42 -43.11
CA GLU A 83 -16.99 -9.17 -43.70
C GLU A 83 -16.06 -7.99 -43.41
N HIS A 84 -15.42 -8.02 -42.23
CA HIS A 84 -14.51 -6.97 -41.74
C HIS A 84 -13.20 -7.62 -41.24
N PRO A 85 -12.33 -8.05 -42.15
CA PRO A 85 -11.12 -8.80 -41.78
C PRO A 85 -9.96 -7.91 -41.30
N THR A 86 -10.04 -6.61 -41.58
CA THR A 86 -9.00 -5.63 -41.23
C THR A 86 -9.60 -4.48 -40.44
N ALA A 87 -8.83 -3.97 -39.48
CA ALA A 87 -9.25 -2.80 -38.71
C ALA A 87 -9.40 -1.56 -39.59
N GLU A 88 -10.41 -0.77 -39.31
CA GLU A 88 -10.60 0.55 -39.90
C GLU A 88 -9.52 1.53 -39.45
N ALA A 89 -9.32 2.61 -40.25
CA ALA A 89 -8.44 3.71 -39.89
C ALA A 89 -8.82 4.27 -38.51
N VAL A 90 -7.84 4.53 -37.64
CA VAL A 90 -8.09 5.06 -36.28
C VAL A 90 -8.80 6.43 -36.34
N SER A 91 -8.52 7.21 -37.36
CA SER A 91 -9.21 8.47 -37.61
C SER A 91 -10.72 8.28 -37.82
N ALA A 92 -11.17 7.25 -38.55
CA ALA A 92 -12.58 6.94 -38.72
C ALA A 92 -13.25 6.53 -37.39
N GLN A 93 -12.60 5.70 -36.63
CA GLN A 93 -13.05 5.30 -35.29
C GLN A 93 -13.21 6.52 -34.36
N VAL A 94 -12.27 7.48 -34.40
CA VAL A 94 -12.34 8.73 -33.61
C VAL A 94 -13.51 9.59 -34.08
N GLU A 95 -13.80 9.65 -35.37
CA GLU A 95 -14.93 10.41 -35.89
C GLU A 95 -16.26 9.81 -35.40
N THR A 96 -16.43 8.50 -35.50
CA THR A 96 -17.60 7.80 -34.91
C THR A 96 -17.77 8.11 -33.41
N ALA A 97 -16.68 8.15 -32.67
CA ALA A 97 -16.75 8.51 -31.25
C ALA A 97 -17.11 9.97 -31.00
N ARG A 98 -16.64 10.90 -31.86
CA ARG A 98 -17.00 12.33 -31.80
C ARG A 98 -18.46 12.59 -32.09
N GLU A 99 -19.09 11.82 -32.96
CA GLU A 99 -20.53 11.93 -33.21
C GLU A 99 -21.36 11.68 -31.95
N LYS A 100 -20.85 10.87 -30.99
CA LYS A 100 -21.49 10.65 -29.69
C LYS A 100 -21.33 11.84 -28.74
N HIS A 101 -20.17 12.49 -28.77
CA HIS A 101 -19.81 13.60 -27.87
C HIS A 101 -19.18 14.75 -28.66
N PRO A 102 -19.97 15.46 -29.50
CA PRO A 102 -19.43 16.49 -30.38
C PRO A 102 -18.86 17.71 -29.63
N ASP A 103 -19.34 17.95 -28.41
CA ASP A 103 -18.96 19.11 -27.60
C ASP A 103 -17.76 18.81 -26.66
N LEU A 104 -17.30 17.55 -26.58
CA LEU A 104 -16.20 17.18 -25.69
C LEU A 104 -14.87 17.22 -26.45
N ALA A 105 -13.83 17.70 -25.76
CA ALA A 105 -12.47 17.72 -26.29
C ALA A 105 -11.82 16.33 -26.21
N LEU A 106 -11.14 15.90 -27.28
CA LEU A 106 -10.36 14.68 -27.34
C LEU A 106 -9.21 14.74 -26.35
N ALA A 107 -9.20 13.80 -25.38
CA ALA A 107 -8.16 13.67 -24.36
C ALA A 107 -7.12 12.60 -24.72
N GLY A 108 -7.50 11.60 -25.52
CA GLY A 108 -6.60 10.54 -25.94
C GLY A 108 -7.29 9.43 -26.70
N ILE A 109 -6.46 8.53 -27.27
CA ILE A 109 -6.92 7.34 -27.97
C ILE A 109 -6.15 6.16 -27.40
N ARG A 110 -6.84 5.17 -26.85
CA ARG A 110 -6.23 3.94 -26.39
C ARG A 110 -6.48 2.85 -27.40
N LEU A 111 -5.43 2.43 -28.09
CA LEU A 111 -5.45 1.28 -28.98
C LEU A 111 -5.20 0.01 -28.16
N GLY A 112 -6.11 -0.95 -28.28
CA GLY A 112 -5.99 -2.27 -27.71
C GLY A 112 -5.19 -3.25 -28.57
N ASP A 113 -5.10 -4.50 -28.13
CA ASP A 113 -4.65 -5.60 -28.96
C ASP A 113 -5.73 -6.00 -29.98
N ALA A 114 -5.43 -6.97 -30.85
CA ALA A 114 -6.30 -7.34 -31.96
C ALA A 114 -7.72 -7.82 -31.55
N ASP A 115 -7.88 -8.30 -30.33
CA ASP A 115 -9.14 -8.76 -29.74
C ASP A 115 -9.80 -7.73 -28.80
N GLU A 116 -9.27 -6.51 -28.74
CA GLU A 116 -9.77 -5.43 -27.90
C GLU A 116 -10.37 -4.29 -28.72
N THR A 117 -11.32 -3.59 -28.10
CA THR A 117 -11.89 -2.36 -28.67
C THR A 117 -10.93 -1.17 -28.55
N THR A 118 -10.99 -0.25 -29.50
CA THR A 118 -10.36 1.06 -29.37
C THR A 118 -11.18 1.92 -28.40
N ARG A 119 -10.51 2.63 -27.47
CA ARG A 119 -11.16 3.57 -26.56
C ARG A 119 -10.79 4.98 -26.94
N VAL A 120 -11.77 5.75 -27.35
CA VAL A 120 -11.61 7.19 -27.60
C VAL A 120 -12.01 7.94 -26.34
N LEU A 121 -11.08 8.72 -25.80
CA LEU A 121 -11.18 9.38 -24.50
C LEU A 121 -11.44 10.86 -24.68
N PHE A 122 -12.41 11.38 -23.92
CA PHE A 122 -12.77 12.79 -23.96
C PHE A 122 -12.68 13.40 -22.56
N THR A 123 -12.27 14.66 -22.49
CA THR A 123 -12.37 15.48 -21.28
C THR A 123 -13.82 15.91 -21.11
N ASP A 124 -14.44 15.49 -20.01
CA ASP A 124 -15.80 15.83 -19.66
C ASP A 124 -15.77 16.65 -18.34
N PRO A 125 -16.10 17.95 -18.40
CA PRO A 125 -16.04 18.82 -17.23
C PRO A 125 -17.05 18.48 -16.14
N GLU A 126 -18.04 17.64 -16.43
CA GLU A 126 -19.03 17.17 -15.44
C GLU A 126 -18.48 15.97 -14.61
N LEU A 127 -17.39 15.35 -15.04
CA LEU A 127 -16.80 14.21 -14.36
C LEU A 127 -15.79 14.66 -13.28
N PRO A 128 -15.61 13.84 -12.23
CA PRO A 128 -14.58 14.08 -11.24
C PRO A 128 -13.17 14.11 -11.85
N GLU A 129 -12.24 14.76 -11.13
CA GLU A 129 -10.82 14.78 -11.49
C GLU A 129 -10.28 13.37 -11.83
N SER A 130 -9.39 13.32 -12.83
CA SER A 130 -8.77 12.08 -13.32
C SER A 130 -9.75 11.07 -13.94
N THR A 131 -10.99 11.47 -14.20
CA THR A 131 -11.99 10.65 -14.88
C THR A 131 -12.26 11.20 -16.28
N LEU A 132 -12.22 10.34 -17.27
CA LEU A 132 -12.48 10.67 -18.68
C LEU A 132 -13.75 9.95 -19.14
N ARG A 133 -14.45 10.55 -20.11
CA ARG A 133 -15.48 9.87 -20.91
C ARG A 133 -14.77 8.95 -21.89
N ALA A 134 -15.19 7.68 -22.00
CA ALA A 134 -14.59 6.69 -22.87
C ALA A 134 -15.65 6.08 -23.78
N VAL A 135 -15.50 6.27 -25.09
CA VAL A 135 -16.31 5.61 -26.11
C VAL A 135 -15.51 4.42 -26.66
N PHE A 136 -16.13 3.26 -26.64
CA PHE A 136 -15.54 1.98 -27.07
C PHE A 136 -15.99 1.69 -28.49
N ILE A 137 -15.06 1.61 -29.41
CA ILE A 137 -15.29 1.38 -30.83
C ILE A 137 -14.75 0.01 -31.21
N ASP A 138 -15.54 -0.78 -31.90
CA ASP A 138 -15.08 -1.99 -32.57
C ASP A 138 -14.15 -1.59 -33.74
N PRO A 139 -12.85 -1.94 -33.70
CA PRO A 139 -11.92 -1.49 -34.74
C PRO A 139 -12.21 -2.10 -36.11
N TYR A 140 -13.00 -3.16 -36.20
CA TYR A 140 -13.28 -3.86 -37.45
C TYR A 140 -14.57 -3.39 -38.13
N SER A 141 -15.64 -3.13 -37.37
CA SER A 141 -16.91 -2.67 -37.90
C SER A 141 -17.14 -1.15 -37.80
N GLY A 142 -16.31 -0.43 -37.00
CA GLY A 142 -16.53 0.96 -36.69
C GLY A 142 -17.68 1.21 -35.70
N ASP A 143 -18.37 0.17 -35.22
CA ASP A 143 -19.53 0.31 -34.36
C ASP A 143 -19.17 0.76 -32.95
N VAL A 144 -20.06 1.53 -32.30
CA VAL A 144 -19.95 1.88 -30.89
C VAL A 144 -20.39 0.70 -30.03
N LYS A 145 -19.44 0.05 -29.35
CA LYS A 145 -19.67 -1.07 -28.41
C LYS A 145 -20.13 -0.58 -27.03
N GLY A 146 -19.82 0.65 -26.67
CA GLY A 146 -20.22 1.21 -25.39
C GLY A 146 -19.74 2.62 -25.15
N ASP A 147 -20.35 3.25 -24.14
CA ASP A 147 -19.99 4.57 -23.61
C ASP A 147 -19.95 4.49 -22.10
N SER A 148 -18.83 4.84 -21.49
CA SER A 148 -18.61 4.71 -20.06
C SER A 148 -17.62 5.76 -19.57
N THR A 149 -17.28 5.69 -18.28
CA THR A 149 -16.20 6.48 -17.69
C THR A 149 -14.97 5.61 -17.45
N GLN A 150 -13.79 6.22 -17.56
CA GLN A 150 -12.51 5.60 -17.28
C GLN A 150 -11.72 6.44 -16.29
N TYR A 151 -11.23 5.83 -15.22
CA TYR A 151 -10.48 6.51 -14.15
C TYR A 151 -8.99 6.19 -14.22
N GLY A 152 -8.17 7.23 -14.19
CA GLY A 152 -6.72 7.18 -14.03
C GLY A 152 -5.98 6.39 -15.12
N SER A 153 -4.66 6.27 -14.97
CA SER A 153 -3.79 5.55 -15.91
C SER A 153 -4.00 4.03 -15.92
N SER A 154 -4.64 3.49 -14.89
CA SER A 154 -5.04 2.08 -14.87
C SER A 154 -6.24 1.78 -15.74
N ALA A 155 -6.84 2.82 -16.36
CA ALA A 155 -8.02 2.71 -17.21
C ALA A 155 -9.18 1.95 -16.53
N SER A 156 -9.39 2.21 -15.23
CA SER A 156 -10.40 1.53 -14.43
C SER A 156 -11.80 1.91 -14.87
N LEU A 157 -12.64 0.93 -15.19
CA LEU A 157 -14.05 1.11 -15.45
C LEU A 157 -14.84 1.30 -14.13
N PRO A 158 -16.11 1.72 -14.18
CA PRO A 158 -16.86 2.14 -12.99
C PRO A 158 -16.87 1.17 -11.83
N LEU A 159 -16.97 -0.15 -12.09
CA LEU A 159 -16.96 -1.16 -11.03
C LEU A 159 -15.62 -1.18 -10.27
N ARG A 160 -14.50 -1.21 -11.02
CA ARG A 160 -13.17 -1.21 -10.41
C ARG A 160 -12.86 0.11 -9.72
N GLN A 161 -13.28 1.23 -10.30
CA GLN A 161 -13.18 2.55 -9.66
C GLN A 161 -13.93 2.58 -8.33
N TRP A 162 -15.18 2.10 -8.28
CA TRP A 162 -15.98 2.07 -7.05
C TRP A 162 -15.30 1.24 -5.95
N ILE A 163 -14.75 0.06 -6.29
CA ILE A 163 -13.99 -0.77 -5.35
C ILE A 163 -12.72 -0.04 -4.89
N SER A 164 -12.03 0.61 -5.81
CA SER A 164 -10.82 1.41 -5.51
C SER A 164 -11.10 2.53 -4.52
N ASP A 165 -12.20 3.26 -4.72
CA ASP A 165 -12.60 4.34 -3.81
C ASP A 165 -12.93 3.82 -2.41
N GLY A 166 -13.59 2.65 -2.32
CA GLY A 166 -13.79 1.97 -1.04
C GLY A 166 -12.49 1.57 -0.35
N HIS A 167 -11.51 1.10 -1.11
CA HIS A 167 -10.19 0.71 -0.58
C HIS A 167 -9.36 1.92 -0.15
N ARG A 168 -9.35 2.98 -0.96
CA ARG A 168 -8.51 4.16 -0.81
C ARG A 168 -9.06 5.16 0.19
N ASN A 169 -10.38 5.41 0.20
CA ASN A 169 -10.96 6.52 0.95
C ASN A 169 -12.34 6.23 1.57
N LEU A 170 -12.83 4.98 1.58
CA LEU A 170 -14.16 4.62 2.11
C LEU A 170 -15.31 5.41 1.47
N TRP A 171 -15.19 5.84 0.24
CA TRP A 171 -16.14 6.73 -0.46
C TRP A 171 -16.38 8.07 0.27
N LEU A 172 -15.42 8.52 1.13
CA LEU A 172 -15.49 9.77 1.91
C LEU A 172 -14.60 10.89 1.32
N GLY A 173 -14.15 10.72 0.09
CA GLY A 173 -13.26 11.66 -0.59
C GLY A 173 -11.93 11.84 0.14
N GLU A 174 -11.37 13.04 0.12
CA GLU A 174 -10.04 13.33 0.69
C GLU A 174 -9.97 13.06 2.21
N ASN A 175 -11.04 13.33 2.96
CA ASN A 175 -11.06 13.02 4.40
C ASN A 175 -10.92 11.52 4.69
N GLY A 176 -11.45 10.68 3.78
CA GLY A 176 -11.34 9.23 3.90
C GLY A 176 -9.93 8.69 3.65
N ARG A 177 -9.07 9.42 2.95
CA ARG A 177 -7.69 9.00 2.67
C ARG A 177 -6.83 8.87 3.91
N LEU A 178 -7.11 9.65 4.97
CA LEU A 178 -6.42 9.52 6.25
C LEU A 178 -6.62 8.15 6.89
N TYR A 179 -7.78 7.51 6.66
CA TYR A 179 -8.04 6.16 7.16
C TYR A 179 -7.12 5.12 6.52
N SER A 180 -6.95 5.15 5.20
CA SER A 180 -6.09 4.18 4.49
C SER A 180 -4.62 4.39 4.84
N GLU A 181 -4.17 5.63 4.98
CA GLU A 181 -2.83 5.96 5.45
C GLU A 181 -2.59 5.47 6.88
N LEU A 182 -3.57 5.65 7.78
CA LEU A 182 -3.52 5.09 9.14
C LEU A 182 -3.38 3.56 9.09
N ALA A 183 -4.22 2.88 8.30
CA ALA A 183 -4.19 1.43 8.17
C ALA A 183 -2.83 0.94 7.62
N ALA A 184 -2.35 1.53 6.53
CA ALA A 184 -1.09 1.16 5.88
C ALA A 184 0.12 1.40 6.80
N SER A 185 0.20 2.56 7.45
CA SER A 185 1.33 2.92 8.32
C SER A 185 1.43 2.02 9.56
N TRP A 186 0.32 1.70 10.20
CA TRP A 186 0.32 0.78 11.34
C TRP A 186 0.48 -0.69 10.95
N LEU A 187 0.10 -1.09 9.74
CA LEU A 187 0.29 -2.46 9.24
C LEU A 187 1.76 -2.87 9.28
N GLY A 188 2.67 -2.02 8.78
CA GLY A 188 4.11 -2.27 8.79
C GLY A 188 4.68 -2.37 10.20
N VAL A 189 4.30 -1.46 11.08
CA VAL A 189 4.73 -1.46 12.49
C VAL A 189 4.24 -2.71 13.21
N LEU A 190 3.00 -3.15 12.95
CA LEU A 190 2.45 -4.39 13.51
C LEU A 190 3.15 -5.62 12.94
N ALA A 191 3.47 -5.65 11.64
CA ALA A 191 4.18 -6.75 11.00
C ALA A 191 5.59 -6.93 11.58
N VAL A 192 6.42 -5.89 11.50
CA VAL A 192 7.81 -5.91 11.98
C VAL A 192 7.83 -6.13 13.50
N GLY A 193 7.00 -5.39 14.25
CA GLY A 193 6.88 -5.52 15.70
C GLY A 193 6.45 -6.92 16.13
N GLY A 194 5.50 -7.51 15.42
CA GLY A 194 5.01 -8.87 15.67
C GLY A 194 6.09 -9.94 15.49
N VAL A 195 6.86 -9.86 14.39
CA VAL A 195 7.99 -10.76 14.12
C VAL A 195 9.06 -10.63 15.22
N ILE A 196 9.42 -9.40 15.62
CA ILE A 196 10.40 -9.16 16.68
C ILE A 196 9.90 -9.73 18.03
N VAL A 197 8.62 -9.53 18.37
CA VAL A 197 8.02 -10.08 19.60
C VAL A 197 8.08 -11.61 19.58
N LEU A 198 7.74 -12.24 18.45
CA LEU A 198 7.78 -13.70 18.31
C LEU A 198 9.21 -14.22 18.43
N TRP A 199 10.14 -13.64 17.69
CA TRP A 199 11.56 -14.03 17.71
C TRP A 199 12.17 -13.93 19.13
N ARG A 200 11.90 -12.82 19.85
CA ARG A 200 12.36 -12.67 21.25
C ARG A 200 11.75 -13.68 22.21
N ARG A 201 10.49 -14.10 21.97
CA ARG A 201 9.86 -15.18 22.77
C ARG A 201 10.51 -16.53 22.52
N GLN A 202 10.84 -16.84 21.27
CA GLN A 202 11.51 -18.10 20.91
C GLN A 202 12.92 -18.21 21.48
N ARG A 203 13.66 -17.09 21.53
CA ARG A 203 15.01 -17.07 22.14
C ARG A 203 15.02 -17.31 23.63
N LYS A 204 13.93 -17.03 24.35
CA LYS A 204 13.83 -17.27 25.81
C LYS A 204 13.46 -18.70 26.19
N GLY A 205 12.91 -19.48 25.28
CA GLY A 205 12.62 -20.90 25.44
C GLY A 205 13.83 -21.72 24.98
N SER A 206 14.87 -21.82 25.80
CA SER A 206 16.13 -22.46 25.44
C SER A 206 16.00 -23.97 25.33
N GLY A 207 16.09 -24.49 24.12
CA GLY A 207 16.33 -25.86 23.74
C GLY A 207 16.75 -25.90 22.28
N THR A 208 17.99 -26.28 22.02
CA THR A 208 18.67 -26.09 20.71
C THR A 208 18.14 -26.94 19.54
N GLY A 209 17.11 -27.75 19.72
CA GLY A 209 16.62 -28.64 18.65
C GLY A 209 15.16 -28.45 18.18
N SER A 210 14.36 -27.55 18.81
CA SER A 210 12.90 -27.56 18.64
C SER A 210 12.27 -26.27 18.11
N ARG A 211 13.06 -25.30 17.65
CA ARG A 211 12.55 -23.93 17.37
C ARG A 211 11.58 -23.85 16.18
N ALA A 212 11.92 -24.43 15.05
CA ALA A 212 11.04 -24.44 13.85
C ALA A 212 9.87 -25.43 14.03
N ARG A 213 10.12 -26.59 14.61
CA ARG A 213 9.07 -27.60 14.90
C ARG A 213 8.04 -27.11 15.91
N GLY A 214 8.42 -26.29 16.90
CA GLY A 214 7.50 -25.73 17.90
C GLY A 214 6.48 -24.75 17.32
N MET A 215 6.78 -24.12 16.20
CA MET A 215 5.90 -23.18 15.50
C MET A 215 4.80 -23.90 14.71
N LEU A 216 5.11 -25.07 14.16
CA LEU A 216 4.21 -25.91 13.36
C LEU A 216 3.45 -26.97 14.21
N ARG A 217 3.83 -27.19 15.50
CA ARG A 217 3.10 -28.12 16.36
C ARG A 217 1.66 -27.68 16.54
N ARG A 218 0.74 -28.52 16.13
CA ARG A 218 -0.72 -28.33 16.30
C ARG A 218 -1.18 -28.48 17.77
N ASP A 219 -0.26 -28.77 18.68
CA ASP A 219 -0.53 -29.04 20.10
C ASP A 219 -0.76 -27.75 20.87
N GLY A 220 -1.83 -27.68 21.58
CA GLY A 220 -2.24 -26.55 22.40
C GLY A 220 -3.75 -26.36 22.33
N LYS A 221 -4.38 -26.14 23.47
CA LYS A 221 -5.83 -25.90 23.57
C LYS A 221 -6.10 -24.39 23.71
N GLY A 222 -7.26 -23.94 23.28
CA GLY A 222 -7.75 -22.60 23.52
C GLY A 222 -6.82 -21.48 22.97
N ARG A 223 -6.56 -20.46 23.78
CA ARG A 223 -5.80 -19.25 23.43
C ARG A 223 -4.36 -19.54 22.93
N THR A 224 -3.69 -20.57 23.45
CA THR A 224 -2.32 -20.90 23.01
C THR A 224 -2.29 -21.35 21.55
N ARG A 225 -3.28 -22.12 21.10
CA ARG A 225 -3.42 -22.54 19.70
C ARG A 225 -3.63 -21.34 18.79
N VAL A 226 -4.54 -20.42 19.16
CA VAL A 226 -4.82 -19.20 18.38
C VAL A 226 -3.58 -18.32 18.28
N MET A 227 -2.84 -18.12 19.37
CA MET A 227 -1.61 -17.33 19.41
C MET A 227 -0.50 -17.93 18.51
N ARG A 228 -0.35 -19.26 18.51
CA ARG A 228 0.61 -19.92 17.61
C ARG A 228 0.24 -19.75 16.15
N ARG A 229 -1.03 -19.96 15.79
CA ARG A 229 -1.52 -19.75 14.42
C ARG A 229 -1.36 -18.29 13.98
N HIS A 230 -1.68 -17.32 14.83
CA HIS A 230 -1.47 -15.90 14.57
C HIS A 230 0.02 -15.62 14.31
N GLY A 231 0.92 -16.08 15.16
CA GLY A 231 2.36 -15.89 14.98
C GLY A 231 2.91 -16.60 13.73
N ALA A 232 2.48 -17.83 13.44
CA ALA A 232 2.91 -18.56 12.24
C ALA A 232 2.44 -17.86 10.95
N THR A 233 1.14 -17.55 10.85
CA THR A 233 0.60 -16.80 9.71
C THR A 233 1.33 -15.47 9.54
N GLY A 234 1.49 -14.68 10.63
CA GLY A 234 2.14 -13.37 10.56
C GLY A 234 3.61 -13.44 10.13
N THR A 235 4.33 -14.52 10.46
CA THR A 235 5.70 -14.68 9.96
C THR A 235 5.75 -15.03 8.49
N ILE A 236 4.84 -15.90 8.03
CA ILE A 236 4.77 -16.30 6.61
C ILE A 236 4.47 -15.09 5.73
N ILE A 237 3.51 -14.26 6.13
CA ILE A 237 3.08 -13.12 5.31
C ILE A 237 3.83 -11.81 5.62
N ALA A 238 4.81 -11.81 6.55
CA ALA A 238 5.47 -10.59 7.02
C ALA A 238 6.08 -9.74 5.90
N VAL A 239 6.73 -10.38 4.92
CA VAL A 239 7.31 -9.69 3.75
C VAL A 239 6.21 -9.03 2.92
N GLY A 240 5.11 -9.74 2.67
CA GLY A 240 3.94 -9.19 1.97
C GLY A 240 3.32 -8.01 2.72
N LEU A 241 3.24 -8.05 4.07
CA LEU A 241 2.73 -6.93 4.86
C LEU A 241 3.63 -5.69 4.76
N VAL A 242 4.94 -5.86 4.77
CA VAL A 242 5.90 -4.76 4.57
C VAL A 242 5.77 -4.21 3.16
N PHE A 243 5.68 -5.08 2.16
CA PHE A 243 5.43 -4.69 0.77
C PHE A 243 4.15 -3.84 0.63
N LEU A 244 3.01 -4.32 1.17
CA LEU A 244 1.75 -3.57 1.14
C LEU A 244 1.84 -2.23 1.90
N THR A 245 2.64 -2.16 2.98
CA THR A 245 2.87 -0.91 3.70
C THR A 245 3.64 0.09 2.84
N VAL A 246 4.75 -0.33 2.25
CA VAL A 246 5.60 0.54 1.41
C VAL A 246 4.78 1.06 0.23
N THR A 247 4.14 0.16 -0.52
CA THR A 247 3.36 0.53 -1.70
C THR A 247 2.10 1.32 -1.36
N GLY A 248 1.42 1.01 -0.24
CA GLY A 248 0.26 1.77 0.23
C GLY A 248 0.59 3.18 0.69
N LEU A 249 1.76 3.38 1.32
CA LEU A 249 2.20 4.71 1.75
C LEU A 249 2.63 5.61 0.59
N THR A 250 3.16 5.06 -0.50
CA THR A 250 3.52 5.86 -1.69
C THR A 250 2.30 6.52 -2.33
N TRP A 251 1.09 5.99 -2.10
CA TRP A 251 -0.18 6.53 -2.62
C TRP A 251 -1.04 7.24 -1.57
N SER A 252 -0.57 7.33 -0.34
CA SER A 252 -1.30 8.04 0.71
C SER A 252 -1.20 9.55 0.55
N SER A 253 -2.12 10.32 1.17
CA SER A 253 -2.17 11.76 0.95
C SER A 253 -0.99 12.49 1.58
N VAL A 254 -0.62 12.18 2.81
CA VAL A 254 0.43 12.92 3.53
C VAL A 254 1.81 12.26 3.35
N ALA A 255 1.93 10.97 3.65
CA ALA A 255 3.19 10.26 3.49
C ALA A 255 3.60 10.14 2.01
N GLY A 256 2.63 9.99 1.09
CA GLY A 256 2.87 9.95 -0.35
C GLY A 256 3.51 11.22 -0.87
N THR A 257 3.01 12.38 -0.46
CA THR A 257 3.61 13.68 -0.80
C THR A 257 5.06 13.78 -0.33
N ASN A 258 5.34 13.39 0.92
CA ASN A 258 6.72 13.39 1.45
C ASN A 258 7.63 12.44 0.66
N ILE A 259 7.15 11.26 0.29
CA ILE A 259 7.90 10.28 -0.52
C ILE A 259 8.17 10.82 -1.92
N THR A 260 7.18 11.48 -2.54
CA THR A 260 7.33 12.11 -3.86
C THR A 260 8.40 13.20 -3.83
N GLN A 261 8.38 14.10 -2.83
CA GLN A 261 9.40 15.13 -2.67
C GLN A 261 10.81 14.53 -2.51
N VAL A 262 10.95 13.44 -1.75
CA VAL A 262 12.25 12.74 -1.61
C VAL A 262 12.69 12.15 -2.95
N ARG A 263 11.77 11.58 -3.73
CA ARG A 263 12.09 11.02 -5.06
C ARG A 263 12.52 12.11 -6.05
N GLU A 264 11.83 13.24 -6.06
CA GLU A 264 12.19 14.41 -6.89
C GLU A 264 13.56 14.95 -6.53
N ASN A 265 13.85 15.16 -5.24
CA ASN A 265 15.16 15.63 -4.76
C ASN A 265 16.31 14.67 -5.10
N LEU A 266 16.04 13.39 -5.30
CA LEU A 266 17.01 12.36 -5.66
C LEU A 266 17.03 12.05 -7.16
N ASN A 267 16.25 12.76 -7.99
CA ASN A 267 16.06 12.48 -9.42
C ASN A 267 15.61 11.03 -9.68
N TRP A 268 14.70 10.51 -8.84
CA TRP A 268 14.11 9.17 -8.95
C TRP A 268 12.72 9.18 -9.60
N GLY A 269 12.33 10.31 -10.18
CA GLY A 269 11.09 10.44 -10.94
C GLY A 269 11.11 9.64 -12.24
N THR A 270 9.93 9.36 -12.77
CA THR A 270 9.79 8.76 -14.10
C THR A 270 10.04 9.84 -15.15
N PRO A 271 10.97 9.66 -16.09
CA PRO A 271 11.19 10.60 -17.17
C PRO A 271 9.96 10.69 -18.11
N SER A 272 9.90 11.72 -18.91
CA SER A 272 8.89 11.91 -19.96
C SER A 272 9.56 12.18 -21.30
N VAL A 273 8.89 11.83 -22.41
CA VAL A 273 9.33 12.22 -23.74
C VAL A 273 9.18 13.72 -23.92
N SER A 274 10.13 14.34 -24.66
CA SER A 274 9.98 15.73 -25.09
C SER A 274 9.00 15.79 -26.26
N THR A 275 7.99 16.62 -26.13
CA THR A 275 7.01 16.87 -27.18
C THR A 275 7.32 18.13 -28.01
N ASP A 276 8.43 18.80 -27.77
CA ASP A 276 8.83 19.98 -28.51
C ASP A 276 9.21 19.64 -29.96
N LEU A 277 8.58 20.32 -30.93
CA LEU A 277 8.93 20.16 -32.34
C LEU A 277 10.07 21.09 -32.73
N PRO A 278 11.08 20.59 -33.49
CA PRO A 278 12.20 21.43 -33.97
C PRO A 278 11.71 22.66 -34.75
N GLY A 279 12.12 23.85 -34.32
CA GLY A 279 11.80 25.12 -34.97
C GLY A 279 10.58 25.85 -34.44
N MET A 280 9.83 25.29 -33.50
CA MET A 280 8.76 25.95 -32.79
C MET A 280 9.14 26.07 -31.31
N GLN A 281 9.47 27.28 -30.85
CA GLN A 281 9.74 27.57 -29.45
C GLN A 281 8.43 27.80 -28.70
N GLY A 282 7.81 26.75 -28.26
CA GLY A 282 6.73 26.80 -27.29
C GLY A 282 7.11 25.87 -26.13
N SER A 283 7.20 26.40 -24.93
CA SER A 283 7.42 25.54 -23.74
C SER A 283 6.17 24.67 -23.55
N ALA A 284 6.13 23.51 -24.19
CA ALA A 284 5.10 22.52 -23.93
C ALA A 284 5.35 21.90 -22.53
N PRO A 285 4.31 21.76 -21.70
CA PRO A 285 4.47 21.07 -20.42
C PRO A 285 4.86 19.62 -20.68
N THR A 286 6.00 19.19 -20.12
CA THR A 286 6.44 17.81 -20.18
C THR A 286 5.44 16.92 -19.43
N VAL A 287 4.73 16.08 -20.17
CA VAL A 287 3.78 15.13 -19.60
C VAL A 287 4.54 13.84 -19.25
N SER A 288 4.87 13.64 -17.97
CA SER A 288 5.44 12.36 -17.53
C SER A 288 4.35 11.29 -17.56
N ALA A 289 4.67 10.10 -18.09
CA ALA A 289 3.76 8.93 -18.09
C ALA A 289 3.29 8.54 -16.68
N GLU A 290 4.03 8.95 -15.64
CA GLU A 290 3.67 8.74 -14.24
C GLU A 290 2.61 9.74 -13.75
N HIS A 291 2.54 10.95 -14.29
CA HIS A 291 1.51 11.94 -13.95
C HIS A 291 0.12 11.51 -14.43
N ALA A 292 0.02 10.78 -15.52
CA ALA A 292 -1.22 10.13 -15.91
C ALA A 292 -1.68 9.05 -14.90
N GLY A 293 -0.78 8.53 -14.04
CA GLY A 293 -1.07 7.54 -13.00
C GLY A 293 -1.23 8.09 -11.60
N HIS A 294 -0.75 9.29 -11.34
CA HIS A 294 -0.71 9.90 -10.01
C HIS A 294 -1.57 11.15 -9.87
N ALA A 295 -2.45 11.44 -10.83
CA ALA A 295 -3.39 12.57 -10.77
C ALA A 295 -4.30 12.61 -9.52
N GLY A 296 -4.07 11.73 -8.55
CA GLY A 296 -4.68 11.78 -7.23
C GLY A 296 -3.79 12.36 -6.13
N HIS A 297 -2.57 12.88 -6.41
CA HIS A 297 -1.62 13.28 -5.35
C HIS A 297 -0.96 14.65 -5.50
N ALA A 298 -0.98 15.24 -6.66
CA ALA A 298 -0.61 16.63 -6.80
C ALA A 298 -1.85 17.36 -7.34
N GLY A 299 -2.41 18.28 -6.59
CA GLY A 299 -3.39 19.24 -7.07
C GLY A 299 -2.76 20.18 -8.10
N HIS A 300 -2.21 19.62 -9.16
CA HIS A 300 -1.78 20.32 -10.37
C HIS A 300 -2.62 19.81 -11.52
N ASP A 301 -3.73 20.47 -11.72
CA ASP A 301 -4.33 20.99 -12.92
C ASP A 301 -4.23 20.16 -14.22
N MET A 302 -4.74 18.92 -14.20
CA MET A 302 -5.26 18.36 -15.44
C MET A 302 -6.62 19.02 -15.79
N ALA A 303 -7.33 19.58 -14.82
CA ALA A 303 -8.57 20.36 -15.04
C ALA A 303 -8.31 21.80 -15.55
N SER A 304 -7.10 22.33 -15.43
CA SER A 304 -6.73 23.65 -15.98
C SER A 304 -6.14 23.61 -17.39
N MET A 305 -5.96 22.41 -17.97
CA MET A 305 -5.68 22.30 -19.40
C MET A 305 -6.98 22.62 -20.13
N SER A 306 -7.21 23.90 -20.37
CA SER A 306 -8.23 24.34 -21.34
C SER A 306 -8.05 23.51 -22.60
N PRO A 307 -9.13 22.97 -23.20
CA PRO A 307 -9.03 22.24 -24.43
C PRO A 307 -8.57 23.25 -25.50
N THR A 308 -7.26 23.32 -25.69
CA THR A 308 -6.71 24.03 -26.81
C THR A 308 -7.10 23.20 -28.02
N THR A 309 -8.08 23.66 -28.76
CA THR A 309 -8.39 23.12 -30.09
C THR A 309 -7.16 23.41 -30.94
N VAL A 310 -6.20 22.47 -30.94
CA VAL A 310 -5.03 22.63 -31.83
C VAL A 310 -5.56 22.59 -33.24
N SER A 311 -5.54 23.74 -33.88
CA SER A 311 -5.95 23.90 -35.30
C SER A 311 -5.03 23.00 -36.13
N GLY A 312 -5.60 21.97 -36.76
CA GLY A 312 -4.84 21.06 -37.64
C GLY A 312 -4.94 19.58 -37.32
N LEU A 313 -5.63 19.19 -36.24
CA LEU A 313 -5.94 17.77 -36.00
C LEU A 313 -7.00 17.31 -37.01
N ASN A 314 -6.56 16.90 -38.19
CA ASN A 314 -7.41 16.26 -39.20
C ASN A 314 -7.25 14.72 -39.14
N ALA A 315 -8.17 14.00 -39.74
CA ALA A 315 -8.17 12.54 -39.80
C ALA A 315 -6.81 11.99 -40.24
N GLY A 316 -6.22 12.48 -41.31
CA GLY A 316 -4.94 11.98 -41.80
C GLY A 316 -3.74 12.25 -40.89
N SER A 317 -3.85 13.18 -39.91
CA SER A 317 -2.79 13.39 -38.93
C SER A 317 -2.80 12.30 -37.85
N ILE A 318 -3.98 11.84 -37.43
CA ILE A 318 -4.11 10.78 -36.44
C ILE A 318 -3.48 9.46 -36.96
N ASP A 319 -3.85 9.08 -38.19
CA ASP A 319 -3.34 7.82 -38.79
C ASP A 319 -1.83 7.86 -38.98
N ARG A 320 -1.24 9.03 -39.41
CA ARG A 320 0.22 9.17 -39.47
C ARG A 320 0.90 9.00 -38.11
N VAL A 321 0.30 9.49 -37.01
CA VAL A 321 0.81 9.33 -35.67
C VAL A 321 0.77 7.84 -35.25
N VAL A 322 -0.35 7.18 -35.56
CA VAL A 322 -0.51 5.73 -35.29
C VAL A 322 0.54 4.94 -36.04
N ASP A 323 0.70 5.18 -37.35
CA ASP A 323 1.72 4.49 -38.18
C ASP A 323 3.14 4.74 -37.68
N GLY A 324 3.43 5.98 -37.28
CA GLY A 324 4.73 6.33 -36.70
C GLY A 324 5.01 5.59 -35.40
N ALA A 325 4.05 5.57 -34.49
CA ALA A 325 4.16 4.94 -33.19
C ALA A 325 4.22 3.40 -33.28
N GLN A 326 3.42 2.75 -34.14
CA GLN A 326 3.37 1.29 -34.28
C GLN A 326 4.67 0.67 -34.82
N ARG A 327 5.54 1.47 -35.46
CA ARG A 327 6.89 1.01 -35.86
C ARG A 327 7.85 0.88 -34.69
N GLU A 328 7.60 1.61 -33.61
CA GLU A 328 8.50 1.75 -32.47
C GLU A 328 7.95 1.12 -31.18
N LEU A 329 6.62 1.11 -31.03
CA LEU A 329 5.94 0.67 -29.81
C LEU A 329 5.00 -0.51 -30.08
N ARG A 330 4.71 -1.24 -29.01
CA ARG A 330 3.77 -2.37 -29.03
C ARG A 330 2.41 -1.94 -28.47
N THR A 331 1.35 -2.55 -28.98
CA THR A 331 0.02 -2.48 -28.38
C THR A 331 -0.02 -3.29 -27.06
N PRO A 332 -0.94 -2.99 -26.13
CA PRO A 332 -1.80 -1.82 -26.14
C PRO A 332 -1.03 -0.52 -25.85
N MET A 333 -1.42 0.58 -26.49
CA MET A 333 -0.77 1.87 -26.32
C MET A 333 -1.80 3.01 -26.25
N THR A 334 -1.42 4.14 -25.65
CA THR A 334 -2.26 5.35 -25.57
C THR A 334 -1.59 6.50 -26.28
N LEU A 335 -2.33 7.11 -27.18
CA LEU A 335 -1.97 8.34 -27.89
C LEU A 335 -2.60 9.51 -27.15
N THR A 336 -1.80 10.51 -26.81
CA THR A 336 -2.25 11.75 -26.16
C THR A 336 -2.01 12.92 -27.12
N PRO A 337 -3.06 13.67 -27.48
CA PRO A 337 -2.92 14.81 -28.40
C PRO A 337 -2.09 15.94 -27.79
N PRO A 338 -1.43 16.75 -28.58
CA PRO A 338 -0.69 17.91 -28.12
C PRO A 338 -1.62 18.91 -27.41
N THR A 339 -1.12 19.54 -26.36
CA THR A 339 -1.83 20.56 -25.59
C THR A 339 -1.43 21.98 -25.94
N ALA A 340 -0.41 22.14 -26.78
CA ALA A 340 0.08 23.43 -27.28
C ALA A 340 0.35 23.37 -28.78
N GLU A 341 0.23 24.52 -29.45
CA GLU A 341 0.65 24.64 -30.83
C GLU A 341 2.16 24.38 -30.97
N GLY A 342 2.55 23.59 -31.97
CA GLY A 342 3.95 23.22 -32.17
C GLY A 342 4.43 22.07 -31.30
N ALA A 343 3.56 21.36 -30.62
CA ALA A 343 3.91 20.15 -29.88
C ALA A 343 3.56 18.87 -30.67
N ALA A 344 4.35 17.81 -30.42
CA ALA A 344 4.14 16.49 -30.97
C ALA A 344 3.08 15.73 -30.14
N TRP A 345 2.52 14.68 -30.72
CA TRP A 345 1.75 13.70 -29.97
C TRP A 345 2.66 12.87 -29.08
N SER A 346 2.25 12.63 -27.83
CA SER A 346 2.87 11.67 -26.97
C SER A 346 2.17 10.32 -27.12
N VAL A 347 2.94 9.26 -27.38
CA VAL A 347 2.41 7.89 -27.44
C VAL A 347 3.20 7.03 -26.47
N ALA A 348 2.51 6.32 -25.62
CA ALA A 348 3.12 5.45 -24.63
C ALA A 348 2.50 4.05 -24.64
N GLU A 349 3.33 3.02 -24.50
CA GLU A 349 2.86 1.67 -24.26
C GLU A 349 2.03 1.62 -22.96
N ASN A 350 0.91 0.92 -23.00
CA ASN A 350 0.12 0.68 -21.80
C ASN A 350 0.72 -0.46 -20.97
N ARG A 351 0.50 -0.38 -19.66
CA ARG A 351 0.82 -1.47 -18.75
C ARG A 351 -0.02 -2.68 -19.10
N ASP A 352 0.65 -3.80 -19.27
CA ASP A 352 0.03 -5.07 -19.56
C ASP A 352 0.63 -6.17 -18.70
N SER A 353 -0.08 -7.30 -18.57
CA SER A 353 0.38 -8.44 -17.80
C SER A 353 1.65 -9.05 -18.40
N TRP A 354 2.62 -9.36 -17.54
CA TRP A 354 3.93 -9.90 -17.92
C TRP A 354 4.83 -8.93 -18.69
N ARG A 355 4.42 -7.67 -18.83
CA ARG A 355 5.22 -6.62 -19.45
C ARG A 355 5.90 -5.78 -18.37
N LEU A 356 7.24 -5.82 -18.34
CA LEU A 356 8.05 -5.07 -17.38
C LEU A 356 8.50 -3.71 -17.91
N THR A 357 8.37 -3.48 -19.21
CA THR A 357 8.75 -2.26 -19.92
C THR A 357 7.50 -1.55 -20.42
N THR A 358 7.55 -0.22 -20.46
CA THR A 358 6.55 0.67 -21.03
C THR A 358 7.29 1.81 -21.66
N ASP A 359 7.58 1.68 -22.97
CA ASP A 359 8.32 2.68 -23.73
C ASP A 359 7.39 3.77 -24.24
N ALA A 360 7.92 4.92 -24.57
CA ALA A 360 7.16 6.04 -25.06
C ALA A 360 7.89 6.77 -26.20
N VAL A 361 7.13 7.35 -27.11
CA VAL A 361 7.66 8.16 -28.21
C VAL A 361 6.87 9.47 -28.36
N ALA A 362 7.53 10.50 -28.84
CA ALA A 362 6.87 11.70 -29.37
C ALA A 362 6.82 11.60 -30.89
N VAL A 363 5.66 11.86 -31.49
CA VAL A 363 5.45 11.74 -32.93
C VAL A 363 4.93 13.07 -33.49
N ASP A 364 5.65 13.60 -34.49
CA ASP A 364 5.21 14.75 -35.24
C ASP A 364 3.99 14.37 -36.13
N TRP A 365 2.87 14.96 -35.83
CA TRP A 365 1.59 14.69 -36.51
C TRP A 365 1.56 15.12 -37.99
N ALA A 366 2.40 16.05 -38.39
CA ALA A 366 2.47 16.51 -39.80
C ALA A 366 3.22 15.49 -40.66
N THR A 367 4.28 14.90 -40.16
CA THR A 367 5.18 14.00 -40.90
C THR A 367 5.06 12.56 -40.55
N GLY A 368 4.50 12.20 -39.37
CA GLY A 368 4.49 10.85 -38.81
C GLY A 368 5.86 10.37 -38.33
N LYS A 369 6.85 11.27 -38.19
CA LYS A 369 8.17 10.92 -37.72
C LYS A 369 8.25 10.99 -36.20
N VAL A 370 8.95 10.02 -35.61
CA VAL A 370 9.34 10.05 -34.21
C VAL A 370 10.38 11.15 -33.99
N THR A 371 10.08 12.09 -33.09
CA THR A 371 10.95 13.22 -32.74
C THR A 371 11.74 12.99 -31.47
N ASP A 372 11.20 12.20 -30.54
CA ASP A 372 11.87 11.80 -29.31
C ASP A 372 11.42 10.38 -28.91
N ARG A 373 12.31 9.64 -28.22
CA ARG A 373 12.04 8.29 -27.74
C ARG A 373 12.56 8.13 -26.32
N LEU A 374 11.77 7.50 -25.48
CA LEU A 374 12.09 7.18 -24.10
C LEU A 374 11.92 5.67 -23.87
N ASP A 375 13.02 4.96 -23.76
CA ASP A 375 13.02 3.57 -23.38
C ASP A 375 12.93 3.43 -21.85
N SER A 376 12.03 2.59 -21.36
CA SER A 376 11.86 2.36 -19.92
C SER A 376 13.10 1.71 -19.27
N ALA A 377 13.97 1.10 -20.06
CA ALA A 377 15.28 0.58 -19.62
C ALA A 377 16.24 1.70 -19.18
N ASP A 378 16.07 2.92 -19.70
CA ASP A 378 16.91 4.08 -19.38
C ASP A 378 16.40 4.86 -18.16
N TRP A 379 15.25 4.47 -17.60
CA TRP A 379 14.73 5.11 -16.41
C TRP A 379 15.64 4.85 -15.20
N PRO A 380 15.70 5.78 -14.23
CA PRO A 380 16.29 5.50 -12.94
C PRO A 380 15.72 4.21 -12.33
N LEU A 381 16.59 3.36 -11.78
CA LEU A 381 16.16 2.07 -11.21
C LEU A 381 15.00 2.22 -10.18
N ALA A 382 15.02 3.33 -9.42
CA ALA A 382 13.96 3.63 -8.46
C ALA A 382 12.60 3.90 -9.15
N ALA A 383 12.59 4.54 -10.33
CA ALA A 383 11.39 4.74 -11.13
C ALA A 383 10.86 3.42 -11.68
N GLN A 384 11.74 2.58 -12.28
CA GLN A 384 11.37 1.24 -12.75
C GLN A 384 10.79 0.39 -11.62
N ALA A 385 11.48 0.34 -10.47
CA ALA A 385 11.02 -0.40 -9.30
C ALA A 385 9.66 0.11 -8.79
N THR A 386 9.45 1.43 -8.79
CA THR A 386 8.16 2.02 -8.41
C THR A 386 7.05 1.55 -9.36
N ALA A 387 7.26 1.60 -10.67
CA ALA A 387 6.28 1.16 -11.66
C ALA A 387 5.91 -0.32 -11.47
N TRP A 388 6.90 -1.20 -11.24
CA TRP A 388 6.64 -2.62 -10.99
C TRP A 388 5.93 -2.87 -9.65
N LEU A 389 6.33 -2.18 -8.59
CA LEU A 389 5.70 -2.31 -7.27
C LEU A 389 4.23 -1.85 -7.29
N ILE A 390 3.91 -0.82 -8.06
CA ILE A 390 2.55 -0.35 -8.31
C ILE A 390 1.73 -1.46 -8.97
N GLN A 391 2.18 -1.99 -10.11
CA GLN A 391 1.49 -3.05 -10.83
C GLN A 391 1.36 -4.33 -9.99
N LEU A 392 2.38 -4.66 -9.21
CA LEU A 392 2.36 -5.81 -8.30
C LEU A 392 1.31 -5.63 -7.20
N HIS A 393 1.17 -4.41 -6.64
CA HIS A 393 0.15 -4.08 -5.64
C HIS A 393 -1.26 -4.10 -6.22
N MET A 394 -1.42 -3.65 -7.46
CA MET A 394 -2.71 -3.62 -8.15
C MET A 394 -3.15 -5.00 -8.70
N GLY A 395 -2.27 -6.00 -8.68
CA GLY A 395 -2.57 -7.34 -9.21
C GLY A 395 -2.46 -7.46 -10.72
N THR A 396 -1.85 -6.48 -11.40
CA THR A 396 -1.78 -6.44 -12.87
C THR A 396 -0.45 -6.95 -13.44
N LEU A 397 0.67 -6.87 -12.69
CA LEU A 397 2.00 -7.18 -13.23
C LEU A 397 2.13 -8.60 -13.80
N PHE A 398 1.59 -9.60 -13.10
CA PHE A 398 1.61 -11.01 -13.52
C PHE A 398 0.20 -11.58 -13.74
N GLY A 399 -0.80 -10.71 -13.94
CA GLY A 399 -2.18 -11.13 -14.16
C GLY A 399 -2.75 -11.98 -13.04
N LEU A 400 -3.46 -13.05 -13.40
CA LEU A 400 -4.18 -13.92 -12.46
C LEU A 400 -3.30 -14.51 -11.32
N PRO A 401 -2.06 -14.99 -11.53
CA PRO A 401 -1.19 -15.40 -10.43
C PRO A 401 -0.95 -14.30 -9.38
N ASN A 402 -0.74 -13.05 -9.82
CA ASN A 402 -0.56 -11.92 -8.93
C ASN A 402 -1.83 -11.63 -8.11
N GLN A 403 -3.00 -11.68 -8.75
CA GLN A 403 -4.30 -11.50 -8.10
C GLN A 403 -4.53 -12.55 -7.02
N ILE A 404 -4.25 -13.83 -7.31
CA ILE A 404 -4.38 -14.94 -6.35
C ILE A 404 -3.46 -14.71 -5.13
N VAL A 405 -2.21 -14.31 -5.34
CA VAL A 405 -1.27 -14.05 -4.24
C VAL A 405 -1.77 -12.91 -3.36
N LEU A 406 -2.25 -11.81 -3.94
CA LEU A 406 -2.82 -10.68 -3.19
C LEU A 406 -4.10 -11.07 -2.45
N ALA A 407 -4.98 -11.84 -3.09
CA ALA A 407 -6.21 -12.34 -2.46
C ALA A 407 -5.90 -13.24 -1.25
N LEU A 408 -4.94 -14.14 -1.36
CA LEU A 408 -4.48 -14.98 -0.26
C LEU A 408 -3.84 -14.16 0.86
N LEU A 409 -3.07 -13.13 0.51
CA LEU A 409 -2.47 -12.22 1.48
C LEU A 409 -3.55 -11.44 2.24
N ALA A 410 -4.53 -10.87 1.55
CA ALA A 410 -5.66 -10.17 2.14
C ALA A 410 -6.49 -11.10 3.06
N ALA A 411 -6.82 -12.31 2.60
CA ALA A 411 -7.51 -13.31 3.42
C ALA A 411 -6.71 -13.69 4.68
N ALA A 412 -5.38 -13.78 4.57
CA ALA A 412 -4.51 -14.04 5.71
C ALA A 412 -4.52 -12.87 6.72
N ILE A 413 -4.54 -11.61 6.25
CA ILE A 413 -4.67 -10.42 7.11
C ILE A 413 -6.01 -10.45 7.85
N ILE A 414 -7.12 -10.69 7.16
CA ILE A 414 -8.46 -10.83 7.76
C ILE A 414 -8.42 -11.90 8.85
N ALA A 415 -7.89 -13.07 8.56
CA ALA A 415 -7.75 -14.16 9.52
C ALA A 415 -6.86 -13.79 10.71
N MET A 416 -5.82 -12.95 10.52
CA MET A 416 -4.98 -12.45 11.61
C MET A 416 -5.72 -11.46 12.51
N VAL A 417 -6.50 -10.55 11.94
CA VAL A 417 -7.34 -9.61 12.70
C VAL A 417 -8.36 -10.38 13.55
N VAL A 418 -9.09 -11.31 12.95
CA VAL A 418 -10.05 -12.17 13.66
C VAL A 418 -9.39 -12.93 14.81
N ARG A 419 -8.22 -13.54 14.58
CA ARG A 419 -7.47 -14.23 15.64
C ARG A 419 -6.96 -13.29 16.72
N GLY A 420 -6.59 -12.05 16.36
CA GLY A 420 -6.20 -11.00 17.29
C GLY A 420 -7.32 -10.68 18.27
N TYR A 421 -8.51 -10.41 17.74
CA TYR A 421 -9.71 -10.16 18.55
C TYR A 421 -10.14 -11.39 19.37
N ALA A 422 -10.07 -12.59 18.79
CA ALA A 422 -10.34 -13.82 19.54
C ALA A 422 -9.40 -13.99 20.75
N MET A 423 -8.11 -13.70 20.58
CA MET A 423 -7.15 -13.74 21.70
C MET A 423 -7.41 -12.66 22.75
N TRP A 424 -7.84 -11.47 22.32
CA TRP A 424 -8.25 -10.39 23.22
C TRP A 424 -9.50 -10.79 24.00
N TRP A 425 -10.52 -11.31 23.31
CA TRP A 425 -11.77 -11.78 23.94
C TRP A 425 -11.52 -12.87 24.98
N MET A 426 -10.74 -13.88 24.64
CA MET A 426 -10.37 -14.96 25.57
C MET A 426 -9.54 -14.48 26.78
N ARG A 427 -8.98 -13.27 26.75
CA ARG A 427 -8.18 -12.69 27.83
C ARG A 427 -8.99 -11.80 28.77
N ARG A 428 -10.11 -11.24 28.31
CA ARG A 428 -10.80 -10.18 29.07
C ARG A 428 -11.47 -10.68 30.35
N GLY A 429 -11.74 -11.99 30.49
CA GLY A 429 -12.39 -12.55 31.70
C GLY A 429 -13.70 -11.86 32.02
N ARG A 430 -13.90 -11.48 33.30
CA ARG A 430 -15.07 -10.71 33.75
C ARG A 430 -14.95 -9.19 33.57
N SER A 431 -13.77 -8.67 33.20
CA SER A 431 -13.57 -7.23 32.97
C SER A 431 -13.90 -6.83 31.54
N VAL A 432 -14.51 -5.67 31.34
CA VAL A 432 -14.84 -5.12 30.01
C VAL A 432 -13.59 -4.88 29.17
N LEU A 433 -12.47 -4.50 29.81
CA LEU A 433 -11.17 -4.30 29.17
C LEU A 433 -10.18 -5.33 29.72
N ALA A 434 -9.60 -6.15 28.84
CA ALA A 434 -8.51 -7.02 29.22
C ALA A 434 -7.32 -6.19 29.75
N ALA A 435 -6.76 -6.58 30.90
CA ALA A 435 -5.60 -5.90 31.45
C ALA A 435 -4.45 -5.87 30.42
N PRO A 436 -3.84 -4.71 30.14
CA PRO A 436 -2.73 -4.62 29.22
C PRO A 436 -1.52 -5.43 29.73
N PRO A 437 -0.59 -5.83 28.85
CA PRO A 437 0.65 -6.45 29.29
C PRO A 437 1.37 -5.57 30.31
N GLN A 438 1.93 -6.20 31.37
CA GLN A 438 2.60 -5.48 32.46
C GLN A 438 3.69 -4.54 31.92
N ARG A 439 3.75 -3.34 32.49
CA ARG A 439 4.80 -2.35 32.17
C ARG A 439 6.16 -2.83 32.70
N ALA A 440 7.22 -2.58 31.96
CA ALA A 440 8.56 -2.60 32.51
C ALA A 440 8.72 -1.36 33.41
N GLY A 441 9.31 -1.51 34.59
CA GLY A 441 9.67 -0.35 35.44
C GLY A 441 10.53 0.65 34.63
N TRP A 442 10.51 1.92 35.04
CA TRP A 442 11.37 2.95 34.49
C TRP A 442 12.85 2.62 34.88
N GLY A 443 13.53 1.90 33.98
CA GLY A 443 14.97 1.69 34.06
C GLY A 443 15.68 2.52 32.98
N ARG A 444 17.00 2.63 33.05
CA ARG A 444 17.78 3.29 32.00
C ARG A 444 17.48 2.64 30.64
N PRO A 445 17.24 3.46 29.58
CA PRO A 445 16.96 2.93 28.24
C PRO A 445 18.16 2.14 27.73
N THR A 446 17.91 1.00 27.12
CA THR A 446 18.95 0.21 26.45
C THR A 446 19.21 0.77 25.06
N VAL A 447 20.39 0.49 24.49
CA VAL A 447 20.71 0.83 23.08
C VAL A 447 19.60 0.36 22.14
N GLY A 448 19.08 -0.86 22.33
CA GLY A 448 17.97 -1.36 21.49
C GLY A 448 16.65 -0.60 21.67
N THR A 449 16.42 0.04 22.83
CA THR A 449 15.25 0.90 23.05
C THR A 449 15.44 2.26 22.37
N LEU A 450 16.67 2.78 22.41
CA LEU A 450 17.01 4.05 21.75
C LEU A 450 16.95 3.89 20.22
N VAL A 451 17.51 2.81 19.67
CA VAL A 451 17.43 2.52 18.23
C VAL A 451 15.99 2.37 17.77
N LEU A 452 15.16 1.63 18.53
CA LEU A 452 13.73 1.50 18.20
C LEU A 452 13.02 2.86 18.27
N GLY A 453 13.32 3.67 19.28
CA GLY A 453 12.76 5.01 19.41
C GLY A 453 13.15 5.91 18.24
N ALA A 454 14.44 5.93 17.86
CA ALA A 454 14.92 6.67 16.72
C ALA A 454 14.27 6.22 15.41
N ALA A 455 14.15 4.90 15.18
CA ALA A 455 13.49 4.35 14.00
C ALA A 455 12.00 4.76 13.93
N LEU A 456 11.28 4.75 15.06
CA LEU A 456 9.89 5.20 15.11
C LEU A 456 9.74 6.73 14.87
N VAL A 457 10.71 7.53 15.33
CA VAL A 457 10.73 8.98 15.06
C VAL A 457 10.96 9.23 13.57
N VAL A 458 11.98 8.62 12.96
CA VAL A 458 12.24 8.74 11.52
C VAL A 458 11.02 8.30 10.70
N TYR A 459 10.44 7.17 11.07
CA TYR A 459 9.21 6.68 10.41
C TYR A 459 8.03 7.64 10.60
N GLY A 460 7.87 8.26 11.77
CA GLY A 460 6.83 9.25 12.06
C GLY A 460 7.01 10.57 11.30
N VAL A 461 8.24 10.92 10.91
CA VAL A 461 8.52 12.07 10.02
C VAL A 461 8.11 11.75 8.58
N ILE A 462 8.42 10.55 8.09
CA ILE A 462 8.05 10.10 6.75
C ILE A 462 6.53 9.88 6.64
N ALA A 463 5.92 9.29 7.66
CA ALA A 463 4.48 9.02 7.75
C ALA A 463 3.85 9.81 8.93
N PRO A 464 3.50 11.09 8.76
CA PRO A 464 3.03 11.97 9.84
C PRO A 464 1.74 11.49 10.53
N VAL A 465 0.84 10.84 9.81
CA VAL A 465 -0.38 10.24 10.39
C VAL A 465 -0.02 9.16 11.42
N PHE A 466 0.98 8.31 11.12
CA PHE A 466 1.54 7.39 12.11
C PHE A 466 2.16 8.14 13.27
N GLY A 467 2.98 9.15 13.01
CA GLY A 467 3.66 9.95 14.05
C GLY A 467 2.67 10.56 15.04
N ALA A 468 1.64 11.25 14.55
CA ALA A 468 0.59 11.86 15.35
C ALA A 468 -0.19 10.82 16.18
N THR A 469 -0.63 9.73 15.55
CA THR A 469 -1.38 8.68 16.23
C THR A 469 -0.53 7.89 17.23
N CYS A 470 0.76 7.73 16.98
CA CYS A 470 1.71 7.15 17.93
C CYS A 470 1.90 8.05 19.17
N LEU A 471 1.99 9.36 18.99
CA LEU A 471 2.05 10.32 20.11
C LEU A 471 0.77 10.29 20.94
N VAL A 472 -0.40 10.29 20.30
CA VAL A 472 -1.70 10.14 20.99
C VAL A 472 -1.73 8.84 21.80
N PHE A 473 -1.30 7.73 21.19
CA PHE A 473 -1.22 6.44 21.86
C PHE A 473 -0.29 6.48 23.08
N LEU A 474 0.88 7.11 22.97
CA LEU A 474 1.83 7.24 24.09
C LEU A 474 1.25 8.13 25.22
N ALA A 475 0.60 9.23 24.87
CA ALA A 475 -0.06 10.13 25.82
C ALA A 475 -1.18 9.41 26.59
N LEU A 476 -2.07 8.72 25.88
CA LEU A 476 -3.15 7.93 26.51
C LEU A 476 -2.60 6.80 27.40
N SER A 477 -1.55 6.13 26.94
CA SER A 477 -0.89 5.08 27.72
C SER A 477 -0.26 5.62 29.01
N LEU A 478 0.32 6.83 28.97
CA LEU A 478 0.88 7.51 30.13
C LEU A 478 -0.21 7.98 31.10
N ALA A 479 -1.26 8.63 30.58
CA ALA A 479 -2.40 9.07 31.36
C ALA A 479 -3.07 7.92 32.11
N TRP A 480 -3.28 6.79 31.43
CA TRP A 480 -3.81 5.56 32.04
C TRP A 480 -2.92 5.04 33.19
N ASP A 481 -1.61 5.06 33.00
CA ASP A 481 -0.68 4.59 34.04
C ASP A 481 -0.64 5.54 35.26
N ILE A 482 -0.74 6.84 35.03
CA ILE A 482 -0.82 7.86 36.11
C ILE A 482 -2.12 7.67 36.89
N SER A 483 -3.27 7.59 36.22
CA SER A 483 -4.58 7.38 36.85
C SER A 483 -4.61 6.13 37.72
N ARG A 484 -4.05 5.01 37.24
CA ARG A 484 -3.95 3.78 38.03
C ARG A 484 -3.05 3.91 39.27
N ARG A 485 -1.98 4.72 39.20
CA ARG A 485 -1.12 4.97 40.38
C ARG A 485 -1.85 5.82 41.42
N LEU A 486 -2.60 6.83 40.99
CA LEU A 486 -3.37 7.68 41.89
C LEU A 486 -4.49 6.91 42.58
N ILE A 487 -5.22 6.06 41.84
CA ILE A 487 -6.26 5.20 42.43
C ILE A 487 -5.67 4.22 43.46
N ARG A 488 -4.50 3.61 43.17
CA ARG A 488 -3.83 2.69 44.11
C ARG A 488 -3.31 3.41 45.36
N ARG A 489 -2.87 4.67 45.25
CA ARG A 489 -2.44 5.46 46.42
C ARG A 489 -3.63 5.83 47.31
N ARG A 490 -4.77 6.23 46.72
CA ARG A 490 -6.00 6.52 47.46
C ARG A 490 -6.65 5.30 48.12
N GLY A 491 -6.53 4.10 47.52
CA GLY A 491 -7.04 2.87 48.09
C GLY A 491 -6.10 2.19 49.11
N GLY A 492 -4.88 2.69 49.35
CA GLY A 492 -3.91 2.21 50.30
C GLY A 492 -3.90 2.97 51.63
N GLU A 493 -4.69 4.02 51.76
CA GLU A 493 -4.80 4.86 52.99
C GLU A 493 -5.96 4.44 53.91
N VAL A 494 -6.55 3.27 53.76
CA VAL A 494 -7.41 2.68 54.80
C VAL A 494 -6.49 2.03 55.82
N THR A 495 -6.11 2.76 56.79
CA THR A 495 -5.44 2.32 58.01
C THR A 495 -6.24 1.20 58.67
N PRO A 496 -5.63 0.06 59.00
CA PRO A 496 -6.26 -0.94 59.90
C PRO A 496 -5.97 -0.48 61.34
N GLY A 497 -6.80 0.40 61.85
CA GLY A 497 -6.62 0.92 63.18
C GLY A 497 -7.90 1.48 63.76
N ASP A 498 -8.95 0.69 63.90
CA ASP A 498 -10.02 0.90 64.87
C ASP A 498 -10.70 -0.45 65.15
N ARG A 499 -9.99 -1.31 65.85
CA ARG A 499 -10.63 -2.32 66.71
C ARG A 499 -10.81 -1.65 68.04
N LEU A 500 -12.02 -1.15 68.30
CA LEU A 500 -12.47 -0.83 69.63
C LEU A 500 -12.37 -2.09 70.54
N PRO A 501 -11.85 -1.96 71.74
CA PRO A 501 -11.90 -3.04 72.72
C PRO A 501 -13.31 -3.09 73.29
N GLY A 502 -13.93 -4.25 73.27
CA GLY A 502 -15.18 -4.60 73.91
C GLY A 502 -15.12 -6.06 74.32
#